data_e7be9c72a5e5ac9c4d1ce0e398e70dec
#
_entry.id   e7be9c72a5e5ac9c4d1ce0e398e70dec
#
_cell.length_a   1.000
_cell.length_b   1.000
_cell.length_c   1.000
_cell.angle_alpha   90.00
_cell.angle_beta   90.00
_cell.angle_gamma   90.00
#
_symmetry.space_group_name_H-M   'P 1'
#
loop_
_entity.id
_entity.type
_entity.pdbx_description
1 polymer ?
#
loop_
_entity_poly.entity_id
_entity_poly.type
_entity_poly.pdbx_seq_one_letter_code
_entity_poly.pdbx_strand_id
1 'polypeptide(L)'
;MTDIALVRTLEERLFNAWPAMQTVYVDGWLLRMAGGHTKRSNAASPFYPSSITGGELITTVKQLYRKAGIEPMVRITPLAGAGIDATFAEAGWTIYDETDVMVAPLTARVKIEGAPDAAVVLSEEPSQGWIDGAAEAYELADWQREMLGRIVGAIRVETAFATVYVDRKPVGFGLGVADRGHVGLYDLAVAPAARGSGAGQRMIGSLLHWGRSHGAHTAYLQVRRTNVKAQALYTRLGFTPAYAYHCRRMPAAG
;
A
#
# COMPACT_ATOMS: atom_id res chain seq x y z
N MET A 1 12.67 13.94 -14.46
CA MET A 1 11.40 13.64 -15.16
C MET A 1 10.89 12.32 -14.57
N THR A 2 9.62 12.22 -14.18
CA THR A 2 9.06 10.99 -13.59
C THR A 2 8.96 9.91 -14.67
N ASP A 3 9.47 8.72 -14.39
CA ASP A 3 9.37 7.56 -15.28
C ASP A 3 7.95 6.97 -15.22
N ILE A 4 7.13 7.27 -16.20
CA ILE A 4 5.73 6.83 -16.28
C ILE A 4 5.60 5.31 -16.46
N ALA A 5 6.57 4.65 -17.10
CA ALA A 5 6.58 3.21 -17.24
C ALA A 5 6.82 2.53 -15.88
N LEU A 6 7.75 3.05 -15.09
CA LEU A 6 7.97 2.61 -13.72
C LEU A 6 6.74 2.85 -12.84
N VAL A 7 6.11 4.03 -12.93
CA VAL A 7 4.88 4.33 -12.17
C VAL A 7 3.81 3.28 -12.47
N ARG A 8 3.52 3.02 -13.75
CA ARG A 8 2.51 2.02 -14.15
C ARG A 8 2.88 0.63 -13.65
N THR A 9 4.14 0.25 -13.75
CA THR A 9 4.66 -1.01 -13.25
C THR A 9 4.38 -1.20 -11.75
N LEU A 10 4.66 -0.18 -10.95
CA LEU A 10 4.47 -0.26 -9.50
C LEU A 10 2.98 -0.19 -9.10
N GLU A 11 2.18 0.62 -9.79
CA GLU A 11 0.73 0.69 -9.56
C GLU A 11 0.02 -0.64 -9.88
N GLU A 12 0.41 -1.33 -10.96
CA GLU A 12 -0.12 -2.65 -11.30
C GLU A 12 0.17 -3.67 -10.18
N ARG A 13 1.40 -3.71 -9.70
CA ARG A 13 1.79 -4.60 -8.59
C ARG A 13 1.09 -4.25 -7.28
N LEU A 14 0.90 -2.94 -7.02
CA LEU A 14 0.09 -2.51 -5.89
C LEU A 14 -1.34 -3.07 -5.97
N PHE A 15 -1.97 -3.03 -7.14
CA PHE A 15 -3.34 -3.51 -7.30
C PHE A 15 -3.45 -5.02 -7.09
N ASN A 16 -2.43 -5.80 -7.48
CA ASN A 16 -2.34 -7.23 -7.22
C ASN A 16 -2.06 -7.54 -5.75
N ALA A 17 -1.18 -6.76 -5.12
CA ALA A 17 -0.76 -6.96 -3.73
C ALA A 17 -1.77 -6.47 -2.70
N TRP A 18 -2.66 -5.54 -3.09
CA TRP A 18 -3.68 -4.99 -2.21
C TRP A 18 -5.02 -4.92 -2.96
N PRO A 19 -5.65 -6.08 -3.23
CA PRO A 19 -6.82 -6.16 -4.08
C PRO A 19 -8.03 -5.42 -3.49
N ALA A 20 -8.91 -4.95 -4.36
CA ALA A 20 -10.24 -4.51 -3.99
C ALA A 20 -11.23 -5.67 -4.10
N MET A 21 -12.33 -5.61 -3.36
CA MET A 21 -13.41 -6.61 -3.46
C MET A 21 -14.24 -6.44 -4.73
N GLN A 22 -14.28 -5.19 -5.23
CA GLN A 22 -14.92 -4.84 -6.50
C GLN A 22 -14.09 -3.78 -7.21
N THR A 23 -14.04 -3.85 -8.53
CA THR A 23 -13.43 -2.84 -9.38
C THR A 23 -14.34 -2.55 -10.56
N VAL A 24 -14.63 -1.27 -10.79
CA VAL A 24 -15.32 -0.78 -11.98
C VAL A 24 -14.33 -0.04 -12.86
N TYR A 25 -14.25 -0.41 -14.12
CA TYR A 25 -13.39 0.24 -15.10
C TYR A 25 -14.14 1.38 -15.76
N VAL A 26 -13.56 2.57 -15.78
CA VAL A 26 -14.16 3.77 -16.37
C VAL A 26 -13.07 4.51 -17.14
N ASP A 27 -13.05 4.38 -18.46
CA ASP A 27 -12.17 5.09 -19.38
C ASP A 27 -10.73 5.29 -18.83
N GLY A 28 -10.03 4.18 -18.60
CA GLY A 28 -8.65 4.18 -18.07
C GLY A 28 -8.51 4.32 -16.57
N TRP A 29 -9.60 4.56 -15.84
CA TRP A 29 -9.63 4.61 -14.38
C TRP A 29 -10.15 3.30 -13.79
N LEU A 30 -9.58 2.92 -12.65
CA LEU A 30 -10.01 1.81 -11.82
C LEU A 30 -10.70 2.38 -10.57
N LEU A 31 -12.01 2.22 -10.47
CA LEU A 31 -12.79 2.60 -9.30
C LEU A 31 -12.86 1.38 -8.37
N ARG A 32 -12.04 1.38 -7.35
CA ARG A 32 -11.78 0.23 -6.47
C ARG A 32 -12.56 0.37 -5.17
N MET A 33 -13.16 -0.73 -4.69
CA MET A 33 -14.06 -0.75 -3.54
C MET A 33 -13.79 -1.97 -2.67
N ALA A 34 -13.55 -1.73 -1.37
CA ALA A 34 -13.35 -2.75 -0.34
C ALA A 34 -13.86 -2.23 1.01
N GLY A 35 -15.17 -1.93 1.08
CA GLY A 35 -15.86 -1.56 2.32
C GLY A 35 -15.31 -0.31 3.04
N GLY A 36 -14.52 0.53 2.38
CA GLY A 36 -13.90 1.70 2.99
C GLY A 36 -12.58 1.44 3.74
N HIS A 37 -12.17 0.17 3.92
CA HIS A 37 -10.91 -0.12 4.58
C HIS A 37 -9.74 0.07 3.62
N THR A 38 -8.86 0.97 3.98
CA THR A 38 -7.73 1.62 3.31
C THR A 38 -8.07 2.32 1.98
N LYS A 39 -7.47 3.49 1.78
CA LYS A 39 -7.59 4.26 0.53
C LYS A 39 -7.02 3.52 -0.69
N ARG A 40 -6.04 2.63 -0.50
CA ARG A 40 -5.41 1.85 -1.58
C ARG A 40 -6.42 0.98 -2.33
N SER A 41 -7.42 0.45 -1.64
CA SER A 41 -8.50 -0.36 -2.21
C SER A 41 -9.86 0.34 -2.27
N ASN A 42 -9.93 1.64 -1.93
CA ASN A 42 -11.18 2.41 -1.91
C ASN A 42 -11.03 3.80 -2.54
N ALA A 43 -10.32 3.88 -3.66
CA ALA A 43 -10.18 5.13 -4.39
C ALA A 43 -10.20 4.89 -5.90
N ALA A 44 -10.74 5.84 -6.66
CA ALA A 44 -10.57 5.89 -8.10
C ALA A 44 -9.11 6.16 -8.41
N SER A 45 -8.47 5.30 -9.18
CA SER A 45 -7.04 5.34 -9.49
C SER A 45 -6.84 5.37 -11.01
N PRO A 46 -6.05 6.31 -11.54
CA PRO A 46 -5.71 6.35 -12.95
C PRO A 46 -4.77 5.19 -13.28
N PHE A 47 -4.95 4.54 -14.42
CA PHE A 47 -4.07 3.45 -14.82
C PHE A 47 -3.71 3.45 -16.30
N TYR A 48 -4.69 3.70 -17.18
CA TYR A 48 -4.50 3.85 -18.62
C TYR A 48 -4.76 5.30 -19.06
N PRO A 49 -4.33 5.69 -20.27
CA PRO A 49 -4.75 6.95 -20.85
C PRO A 49 -6.29 7.07 -20.85
N SER A 50 -6.79 8.25 -20.57
CA SER A 50 -8.21 8.53 -20.41
C SER A 50 -8.59 9.77 -21.21
N SER A 51 -9.78 9.77 -21.78
CA SER A 51 -10.42 10.90 -22.44
C SER A 51 -11.51 11.53 -21.57
N ILE A 52 -11.87 10.89 -20.45
CA ILE A 52 -12.90 11.39 -19.54
C ILE A 52 -12.54 12.77 -18.98
N THR A 53 -13.48 13.69 -19.02
CA THR A 53 -13.29 15.01 -18.41
C THR A 53 -13.29 14.90 -16.87
N GLY A 54 -12.62 15.85 -16.19
CA GLY A 54 -12.64 15.88 -14.73
C GLY A 54 -14.05 15.99 -14.15
N GLY A 55 -14.96 16.73 -14.79
CA GLY A 55 -16.34 16.85 -14.36
C GLY A 55 -17.14 15.56 -14.45
N GLU A 56 -16.98 14.81 -15.55
CA GLU A 56 -17.59 13.50 -15.74
C GLU A 56 -17.03 12.49 -14.73
N LEU A 57 -15.72 12.49 -14.51
CA LEU A 57 -15.08 11.63 -13.54
C LEU A 57 -15.57 11.90 -12.12
N ILE A 58 -15.69 13.19 -11.71
CA ILE A 58 -16.24 13.57 -10.41
C ILE A 58 -17.66 13.03 -10.24
N THR A 59 -18.50 13.19 -11.25
CA THR A 59 -19.90 12.71 -11.23
C THR A 59 -19.94 11.18 -11.07
N THR A 60 -19.15 10.48 -11.87
CA THR A 60 -19.08 9.01 -11.85
C THR A 60 -18.55 8.49 -10.51
N VAL A 61 -17.47 9.07 -10.01
CA VAL A 61 -16.90 8.72 -8.69
C VAL A 61 -17.94 8.93 -7.59
N LYS A 62 -18.59 10.11 -7.52
CA LYS A 62 -19.65 10.38 -6.54
C LYS A 62 -20.77 9.35 -6.58
N GLN A 63 -21.25 9.02 -7.77
CA GLN A 63 -22.37 8.11 -7.95
C GLN A 63 -22.02 6.68 -7.50
N LEU A 64 -20.91 6.14 -7.98
CA LEU A 64 -20.54 4.75 -7.72
C LEU A 64 -20.13 4.52 -6.27
N TYR A 65 -19.33 5.41 -5.68
CA TYR A 65 -18.91 5.26 -4.29
C TYR A 65 -20.06 5.46 -3.30
N ARG A 66 -20.96 6.42 -3.55
CA ARG A 66 -22.18 6.59 -2.73
C ARG A 66 -23.08 5.37 -2.79
N LYS A 67 -23.27 4.78 -3.99
CA LYS A 67 -24.04 3.53 -4.14
C LYS A 67 -23.41 2.38 -3.36
N ALA A 68 -22.08 2.35 -3.24
CA ALA A 68 -21.35 1.36 -2.46
C ALA A 68 -21.26 1.69 -0.96
N GLY A 69 -21.81 2.81 -0.49
CA GLY A 69 -21.71 3.25 0.91
C GLY A 69 -20.30 3.65 1.33
N ILE A 70 -19.46 4.05 0.38
CA ILE A 70 -18.05 4.40 0.59
C ILE A 70 -17.84 5.90 0.34
N GLU A 71 -17.01 6.55 1.14
CA GLU A 71 -16.63 7.94 0.91
C GLU A 71 -15.95 8.11 -0.46
N PRO A 72 -16.44 9.01 -1.34
CA PRO A 72 -15.81 9.23 -2.64
C PRO A 72 -14.39 9.76 -2.51
N MET A 73 -13.44 9.05 -3.12
CA MET A 73 -12.01 9.40 -3.08
C MET A 73 -11.37 9.14 -4.44
N VAL A 74 -10.41 9.99 -4.80
CA VAL A 74 -9.57 9.82 -5.99
C VAL A 74 -8.09 9.83 -5.59
N ARG A 75 -7.29 8.94 -6.18
CA ARG A 75 -5.82 8.97 -6.08
C ARG A 75 -5.26 9.72 -7.28
N ILE A 76 -4.49 10.74 -7.03
CA ILE A 76 -3.80 11.54 -8.03
C ILE A 76 -2.33 11.08 -8.07
N THR A 77 -2.02 10.20 -9.00
CA THR A 77 -0.67 9.73 -9.30
C THR A 77 -0.15 10.42 -10.58
N PRO A 78 1.12 10.25 -10.95
CA PRO A 78 1.62 10.75 -12.24
C PRO A 78 0.92 10.16 -13.48
N LEU A 79 0.08 9.14 -13.32
CA LEU A 79 -0.76 8.59 -14.40
C LEU A 79 -2.05 9.39 -14.60
N ALA A 80 -2.42 10.27 -13.68
CA ALA A 80 -3.57 11.16 -13.86
C ALA A 80 -3.28 12.14 -15.00
N GLY A 81 -4.23 12.35 -15.88
CA GLY A 81 -4.12 13.31 -16.96
C GLY A 81 -3.90 14.75 -16.43
N ALA A 82 -3.32 15.59 -17.28
CA ALA A 82 -3.14 17.00 -16.96
C ALA A 82 -4.48 17.67 -16.63
N GLY A 83 -4.50 18.52 -15.58
CA GLY A 83 -5.69 19.25 -15.17
C GLY A 83 -6.67 18.48 -14.27
N ILE A 84 -6.61 17.15 -14.20
CA ILE A 84 -7.52 16.36 -13.35
C ILE A 84 -7.44 16.80 -11.89
N ASP A 85 -6.25 16.96 -11.34
CA ASP A 85 -6.07 17.40 -9.96
C ASP A 85 -6.69 18.80 -9.70
N ALA A 86 -6.47 19.75 -10.62
CA ALA A 86 -7.06 21.09 -10.55
C ALA A 86 -8.59 21.03 -10.59
N THR A 87 -9.17 20.22 -11.47
CA THR A 87 -10.65 20.09 -11.56
C THR A 87 -11.26 19.56 -10.26
N PHE A 88 -10.61 18.60 -9.61
CA PHE A 88 -11.05 18.11 -8.29
C PHE A 88 -10.91 19.19 -7.21
N ALA A 89 -9.82 19.99 -7.24
CA ALA A 89 -9.61 21.09 -6.31
C ALA A 89 -10.69 22.17 -6.47
N GLU A 90 -10.97 22.61 -7.71
CA GLU A 90 -12.02 23.59 -8.04
C GLU A 90 -13.42 23.11 -7.64
N ALA A 91 -13.67 21.80 -7.71
CA ALA A 91 -14.89 21.19 -7.22
C ALA A 91 -14.95 21.05 -5.67
N GLY A 92 -13.98 21.64 -4.94
CA GLY A 92 -13.93 21.67 -3.49
C GLY A 92 -13.39 20.40 -2.83
N TRP A 93 -12.79 19.45 -3.59
CA TRP A 93 -12.19 18.27 -3.00
C TRP A 93 -10.86 18.62 -2.32
N THR A 94 -10.72 18.21 -1.07
CA THR A 94 -9.54 18.52 -0.27
C THR A 94 -8.46 17.44 -0.40
N ILE A 95 -7.20 17.85 -0.32
CA ILE A 95 -6.08 16.89 -0.25
C ILE A 95 -6.21 16.08 1.04
N TYR A 96 -6.13 14.78 0.87
CA TYR A 96 -6.11 13.82 1.96
C TYR A 96 -4.96 12.85 1.74
N ASP A 97 -3.96 12.90 2.63
CA ASP A 97 -2.82 12.01 2.66
C ASP A 97 -1.88 12.08 1.43
N GLU A 98 -0.71 12.66 1.66
CA GLU A 98 0.39 12.63 0.71
C GLU A 98 1.29 11.44 1.01
N THR A 99 1.66 10.70 -0.04
CA THR A 99 2.38 9.44 0.08
C THR A 99 3.52 9.39 -0.94
N ASP A 100 4.71 9.03 -0.50
CA ASP A 100 5.82 8.71 -1.38
C ASP A 100 5.85 7.21 -1.66
N VAL A 101 6.05 6.85 -2.92
CA VAL A 101 6.39 5.49 -3.34
C VAL A 101 7.90 5.43 -3.47
N MET A 102 8.50 4.54 -2.69
CA MET A 102 9.95 4.38 -2.64
C MET A 102 10.37 3.03 -3.20
N VAL A 103 11.55 2.98 -3.82
CA VAL A 103 12.13 1.77 -4.41
C VAL A 103 13.56 1.54 -3.91
N ALA A 104 13.95 0.28 -3.85
CA ALA A 104 15.33 -0.12 -3.58
C ALA A 104 15.74 -1.28 -4.50
N PRO A 105 16.93 -1.25 -5.11
CA PRO A 105 17.43 -2.40 -5.86
C PRO A 105 17.80 -3.53 -4.88
N LEU A 106 17.43 -4.77 -5.21
CA LEU A 106 17.78 -5.97 -4.44
C LEU A 106 18.96 -6.72 -5.07
N THR A 107 19.98 -6.00 -5.53
CA THR A 107 21.17 -6.61 -6.11
C THR A 107 21.99 -7.34 -5.04
N ALA A 108 22.82 -8.31 -5.46
CA ALA A 108 23.70 -9.07 -4.57
C ALA A 108 24.69 -8.18 -3.79
N ARG A 109 24.93 -6.95 -4.25
CA ARG A 109 25.83 -5.97 -3.62
C ARG A 109 25.13 -5.14 -2.52
N VAL A 110 23.81 -5.09 -2.49
CA VAL A 110 23.09 -4.43 -1.40
C VAL A 110 23.07 -5.37 -0.22
N LYS A 111 23.80 -5.05 0.83
CA LYS A 111 23.65 -5.73 2.13
C LYS A 111 22.23 -5.44 2.59
N ILE A 112 21.35 -6.45 2.48
CA ILE A 112 20.08 -6.43 3.17
C ILE A 112 20.43 -6.56 4.64
N GLU A 113 20.50 -5.43 5.34
CA GLU A 113 20.70 -5.44 6.79
C GLU A 113 19.52 -6.18 7.43
N GLY A 114 19.80 -7.26 8.17
CA GLY A 114 18.81 -8.14 8.73
C GLY A 114 18.67 -9.41 7.90
N ALA A 115 19.75 -10.25 7.88
CA ALA A 115 19.66 -11.65 7.43
C ALA A 115 18.46 -12.34 8.11
N PRO A 116 17.95 -13.49 7.56
CA PRO A 116 16.86 -14.23 8.17
C PRO A 116 17.08 -14.35 9.68
N ASP A 117 16.23 -13.67 10.45
CA ASP A 117 16.32 -13.65 11.91
C ASP A 117 15.38 -14.73 12.44
N ALA A 118 15.86 -15.62 13.28
CA ALA A 118 15.07 -16.68 13.91
C ALA A 118 13.86 -16.15 14.71
N ALA A 119 13.87 -14.85 15.04
CA ALA A 119 12.73 -14.19 15.67
C ALA A 119 11.63 -13.75 14.68
N VAL A 120 11.84 -13.93 13.36
CA VAL A 120 10.86 -13.60 12.32
C VAL A 120 10.36 -14.88 11.67
N VAL A 121 9.09 -15.16 11.83
CA VAL A 121 8.41 -16.28 11.17
C VAL A 121 7.69 -15.76 9.93
N LEU A 122 7.88 -16.42 8.80
CA LEU A 122 7.18 -16.13 7.55
C LEU A 122 6.20 -17.28 7.25
N SER A 123 4.98 -16.93 6.84
CA SER A 123 3.99 -17.89 6.33
C SER A 123 3.44 -17.40 4.99
N GLU A 124 3.08 -18.33 4.11
CA GLU A 124 2.52 -18.04 2.79
C GLU A 124 1.07 -17.56 2.87
N GLU A 125 0.34 -18.02 3.89
CA GLU A 125 -1.06 -17.69 4.13
C GLU A 125 -1.22 -16.84 5.39
N PRO A 126 -2.20 -15.91 5.42
CA PRO A 126 -2.50 -15.13 6.61
C PRO A 126 -3.16 -16.00 7.68
N SER A 127 -2.49 -16.19 8.82
CA SER A 127 -3.13 -16.80 9.97
C SER A 127 -4.09 -15.82 10.66
N GLN A 128 -5.08 -16.34 11.39
CA GLN A 128 -5.95 -15.47 12.21
C GLN A 128 -5.13 -14.67 13.22
N GLY A 129 -4.10 -15.27 13.82
CA GLY A 129 -3.19 -14.56 14.75
C GLY A 129 -2.42 -13.41 14.10
N TRP A 130 -2.06 -13.53 12.81
CA TRP A 130 -1.45 -12.42 12.07
C TRP A 130 -2.46 -11.29 11.83
N ILE A 131 -3.68 -11.62 11.41
CA ILE A 131 -4.75 -10.64 11.16
C ILE A 131 -5.08 -9.88 12.45
N ASP A 132 -5.28 -10.60 13.55
CA ASP A 132 -5.64 -10.01 14.84
C ASP A 132 -4.51 -9.13 15.38
N GLY A 133 -3.26 -9.61 15.32
CA GLY A 133 -2.10 -8.85 15.78
C GLY A 133 -1.81 -7.61 14.92
N ALA A 134 -1.97 -7.68 13.61
CA ALA A 134 -1.87 -6.52 12.73
C ALA A 134 -2.98 -5.50 13.02
N ALA A 135 -4.22 -5.97 13.21
CA ALA A 135 -5.36 -5.13 13.56
C ALA A 135 -5.16 -4.43 14.91
N GLU A 136 -4.67 -5.12 15.92
CA GLU A 136 -4.34 -4.54 17.22
C GLU A 136 -3.22 -3.49 17.11
N ALA A 137 -2.15 -3.79 16.38
CA ALA A 137 -1.02 -2.87 16.21
C ALA A 137 -1.39 -1.57 15.46
N TYR A 138 -2.44 -1.60 14.65
CA TYR A 138 -3.03 -0.45 13.95
C TYR A 138 -4.28 0.13 14.63
N GLU A 139 -4.71 -0.43 15.76
CA GLU A 139 -5.92 -0.02 16.50
C GLU A 139 -7.17 -0.02 15.59
N LEU A 140 -7.32 -1.07 14.78
CA LEU A 140 -8.43 -1.21 13.84
C LEU A 140 -9.73 -1.58 14.57
N ALA A 141 -10.84 -1.00 14.13
CA ALA A 141 -12.18 -1.45 14.52
C ALA A 141 -12.49 -2.85 13.95
N ASP A 142 -13.45 -3.56 14.53
CA ASP A 142 -13.81 -4.94 14.13
C ASP A 142 -14.12 -5.08 12.65
N TRP A 143 -14.88 -4.16 12.08
CA TRP A 143 -15.18 -4.18 10.64
C TRP A 143 -13.95 -3.97 9.75
N GLN A 144 -12.96 -3.18 10.22
CA GLN A 144 -11.69 -2.97 9.51
C GLN A 144 -10.82 -4.23 9.58
N ARG A 145 -10.78 -4.90 10.73
CA ARG A 145 -10.10 -6.17 10.92
C ARG A 145 -10.68 -7.25 9.99
N GLU A 146 -12.02 -7.36 9.94
CA GLU A 146 -12.68 -8.29 9.01
C GLU A 146 -12.32 -7.98 7.56
N MET A 147 -12.36 -6.71 7.17
CA MET A 147 -12.02 -6.30 5.81
C MET A 147 -10.53 -6.51 5.51
N LEU A 148 -9.62 -6.29 6.46
CA LEU A 148 -8.20 -6.64 6.33
C LEU A 148 -8.05 -8.12 5.98
N GLY A 149 -8.70 -9.01 6.74
CA GLY A 149 -8.67 -10.45 6.47
C GLY A 149 -9.18 -10.80 5.07
N ARG A 150 -10.26 -10.15 4.61
CA ARG A 150 -10.78 -10.34 3.25
C ARG A 150 -9.83 -9.84 2.16
N ILE A 151 -9.19 -8.69 2.36
CA ILE A 151 -8.22 -8.12 1.40
C ILE A 151 -7.01 -9.04 1.28
N VAL A 152 -6.37 -9.41 2.39
CA VAL A 152 -5.16 -10.23 2.35
C VAL A 152 -5.46 -11.65 1.85
N GLY A 153 -6.62 -12.23 2.19
CA GLY A 153 -7.06 -13.51 1.68
C GLY A 153 -7.44 -13.51 0.19
N ALA A 154 -7.63 -12.34 -0.41
CA ALA A 154 -7.90 -12.20 -1.84
C ALA A 154 -6.63 -12.03 -2.71
N ILE A 155 -5.45 -11.91 -2.12
CA ILE A 155 -4.19 -11.83 -2.87
C ILE A 155 -3.98 -13.16 -3.62
N ARG A 156 -3.53 -13.09 -4.88
CA ARG A 156 -3.34 -14.28 -5.74
C ARG A 156 -1.91 -14.41 -6.30
N VAL A 157 -1.04 -13.50 -5.92
CA VAL A 157 0.39 -13.55 -6.19
C VAL A 157 1.12 -14.02 -4.94
N GLU A 158 2.40 -14.38 -5.05
CA GLU A 158 3.16 -14.93 -3.92
C GLU A 158 3.25 -13.96 -2.74
N THR A 159 3.03 -14.47 -1.55
CA THR A 159 2.96 -13.70 -0.31
C THR A 159 3.86 -14.27 0.78
N ALA A 160 4.34 -13.39 1.65
CA ALA A 160 4.95 -13.74 2.93
C ALA A 160 4.36 -12.86 4.04
N PHE A 161 3.65 -13.49 4.94
CA PHE A 161 3.13 -12.87 6.15
C PHE A 161 4.18 -13.00 7.26
N ALA A 162 4.82 -11.90 7.61
CA ALA A 162 5.87 -11.88 8.63
C ALA A 162 5.26 -11.62 10.01
N THR A 163 5.65 -12.44 10.99
CA THR A 163 5.41 -12.20 12.42
C THR A 163 6.75 -12.12 13.15
N VAL A 164 7.01 -11.02 13.84
CA VAL A 164 8.20 -10.84 14.66
C VAL A 164 7.88 -11.19 16.11
N TYR A 165 8.72 -12.02 16.71
CA TYR A 165 8.60 -12.43 18.12
C TYR A 165 9.70 -11.79 18.97
N VAL A 166 9.32 -11.34 20.17
CA VAL A 166 10.23 -10.97 21.27
C VAL A 166 9.74 -11.67 22.51
N ASP A 167 10.61 -12.43 23.17
CA ASP A 167 10.26 -13.24 24.35
C ASP A 167 9.02 -14.12 24.11
N ARG A 168 8.95 -14.78 22.95
CA ARG A 168 7.83 -15.62 22.47
C ARG A 168 6.50 -14.89 22.27
N LYS A 169 6.47 -13.56 22.38
CA LYS A 169 5.27 -12.77 22.12
C LYS A 169 5.34 -12.16 20.71
N PRO A 170 4.28 -12.24 19.91
CA PRO A 170 4.24 -11.57 18.62
C PRO A 170 4.15 -10.04 18.86
N VAL A 171 5.07 -9.30 18.26
CA VAL A 171 5.18 -7.84 18.45
C VAL A 171 5.23 -7.05 17.13
N GLY A 172 5.39 -7.72 16.01
CA GLY A 172 5.46 -7.07 14.71
C GLY A 172 4.80 -7.91 13.63
N PHE A 173 4.13 -7.25 12.70
CA PHE A 173 3.37 -7.86 11.61
C PHE A 173 3.66 -7.12 10.33
N GLY A 174 3.83 -7.84 9.22
CA GLY A 174 4.09 -7.24 7.93
C GLY A 174 3.79 -8.22 6.80
N LEU A 175 3.61 -7.68 5.61
CA LEU A 175 3.31 -8.43 4.40
C LEU A 175 4.33 -8.09 3.31
N GLY A 176 4.95 -9.12 2.75
CA GLY A 176 5.70 -9.07 1.50
C GLY A 176 4.89 -9.71 0.38
N VAL A 177 4.88 -9.08 -0.79
CA VAL A 177 4.20 -9.61 -1.97
C VAL A 177 5.17 -9.60 -3.15
N ALA A 178 5.47 -10.78 -3.70
CA ALA A 178 6.35 -10.92 -4.85
C ALA A 178 5.54 -11.02 -6.15
N ASP A 179 5.82 -10.13 -7.10
CA ASP A 179 5.14 -10.11 -8.40
C ASP A 179 6.13 -9.66 -9.49
N ARG A 180 6.43 -10.54 -10.43
CA ARG A 180 7.22 -10.27 -11.66
C ARG A 180 8.47 -9.43 -11.40
N GLY A 181 9.38 -9.95 -10.59
CA GLY A 181 10.68 -9.34 -10.29
C GLY A 181 10.66 -8.19 -9.26
N HIS A 182 9.53 -7.94 -8.64
CA HIS A 182 9.39 -6.93 -7.59
C HIS A 182 8.87 -7.55 -6.30
N VAL A 183 9.30 -7.03 -5.16
CA VAL A 183 8.67 -7.30 -3.85
C VAL A 183 8.14 -6.01 -3.28
N GLY A 184 6.84 -5.98 -3.03
CA GLY A 184 6.16 -4.89 -2.32
C GLY A 184 6.09 -5.18 -0.82
N LEU A 185 6.32 -4.17 0.01
CA LEU A 185 6.19 -4.25 1.46
C LEU A 185 4.94 -3.51 1.91
N TYR A 186 4.09 -4.20 2.69
CA TYR A 186 2.79 -3.70 3.10
C TYR A 186 2.54 -3.95 4.59
N ASP A 187 1.69 -3.14 5.17
CA ASP A 187 1.18 -3.28 6.54
C ASP A 187 2.26 -3.61 7.59
N LEU A 188 3.38 -2.87 7.51
CA LEU A 188 4.50 -3.00 8.43
C LEU A 188 4.14 -2.34 9.77
N ALA A 189 3.67 -3.13 10.71
CA ALA A 189 3.25 -2.69 12.05
C ALA A 189 4.16 -3.27 13.14
N VAL A 190 4.43 -2.47 14.16
CA VAL A 190 5.11 -2.93 15.39
C VAL A 190 4.31 -2.41 16.58
N ALA A 191 3.95 -3.32 17.48
CA ALA A 191 3.23 -3.00 18.71
C ALA A 191 3.91 -1.84 19.44
N PRO A 192 3.16 -0.87 19.99
CA PRO A 192 3.71 0.33 20.62
C PRO A 192 4.82 0.05 21.63
N ALA A 193 4.63 -0.96 22.48
CA ALA A 193 5.60 -1.36 23.52
C ALA A 193 6.93 -1.93 22.97
N ALA A 194 6.94 -2.39 21.71
CA ALA A 194 8.13 -2.96 21.05
C ALA A 194 8.78 -2.02 20.04
N ARG A 195 8.27 -0.79 19.89
CA ARG A 195 8.88 0.21 19.00
C ARG A 195 10.27 0.58 19.49
N GLY A 196 11.19 0.78 18.55
CA GLY A 196 12.59 1.09 18.86
C GLY A 196 13.48 -0.14 19.17
N SER A 197 12.91 -1.36 19.28
CA SER A 197 13.66 -2.60 19.55
C SER A 197 14.37 -3.21 18.31
N GLY A 198 14.26 -2.58 17.15
CA GLY A 198 14.77 -3.13 15.90
C GLY A 198 13.82 -4.13 15.21
N ALA A 199 12.65 -4.43 15.81
CA ALA A 199 11.67 -5.39 15.25
C ALA A 199 11.26 -5.07 13.82
N GLY A 200 10.99 -3.81 13.51
CA GLY A 200 10.64 -3.37 12.15
C GLY A 200 11.77 -3.60 11.13
N GLN A 201 13.01 -3.35 11.51
CA GLN A 201 14.18 -3.57 10.64
C GLN A 201 14.38 -5.07 10.36
N ARG A 202 14.29 -5.92 11.39
CA ARG A 202 14.37 -7.39 11.24
C ARG A 202 13.28 -7.91 10.31
N MET A 203 12.05 -7.47 10.50
CA MET A 203 10.91 -7.82 9.66
C MET A 203 11.15 -7.45 8.18
N ILE A 204 11.53 -6.20 7.93
CA ILE A 204 11.83 -5.72 6.58
C ILE A 204 12.96 -6.54 5.97
N GLY A 205 14.05 -6.76 6.68
CA GLY A 205 15.19 -7.56 6.22
C GLY A 205 14.77 -8.97 5.81
N SER A 206 13.95 -9.66 6.62
CA SER A 206 13.44 -11.00 6.32
C SER A 206 12.53 -11.01 5.09
N LEU A 207 11.64 -10.02 4.95
CA LEU A 207 10.76 -9.89 3.78
C LEU A 207 11.54 -9.56 2.48
N LEU A 208 12.57 -8.72 2.56
CA LEU A 208 13.43 -8.42 1.42
C LEU A 208 14.27 -9.65 1.01
N HIS A 209 14.78 -10.41 1.98
CA HIS A 209 15.48 -11.64 1.71
C HIS A 209 14.57 -12.68 1.04
N TRP A 210 13.37 -12.86 1.58
CA TRP A 210 12.35 -13.71 0.98
C TRP A 210 12.00 -13.27 -0.45
N GLY A 211 11.71 -11.99 -0.68
CA GLY A 211 11.42 -11.48 -2.01
C GLY A 211 12.55 -11.76 -3.01
N ARG A 212 13.80 -11.61 -2.60
CA ARG A 212 14.97 -11.92 -3.43
C ARG A 212 15.06 -13.41 -3.75
N SER A 213 14.78 -14.31 -2.82
CA SER A 213 14.75 -15.76 -3.08
C SER A 213 13.62 -16.18 -4.02
N HIS A 214 12.58 -15.33 -4.14
CA HIS A 214 11.46 -15.47 -5.09
C HIS A 214 11.66 -14.63 -6.37
N GLY A 215 12.91 -14.31 -6.71
CA GLY A 215 13.28 -13.67 -7.98
C GLY A 215 13.06 -12.16 -8.03
N ALA A 216 12.75 -11.49 -6.91
CA ALA A 216 12.66 -10.03 -6.91
C ALA A 216 14.05 -9.40 -7.02
N HIS A 217 14.21 -8.47 -7.94
CA HIS A 217 15.39 -7.63 -8.10
C HIS A 217 15.15 -6.18 -7.67
N THR A 218 13.92 -5.81 -7.38
CA THR A 218 13.50 -4.49 -6.91
C THR A 218 12.50 -4.63 -5.77
N ALA A 219 12.73 -3.90 -4.69
CA ALA A 219 11.76 -3.72 -3.62
C ALA A 219 11.05 -2.38 -3.77
N TYR A 220 9.80 -2.30 -3.32
CA TYR A 220 9.06 -1.04 -3.25
C TYR A 220 8.14 -1.01 -2.03
N LEU A 221 7.80 0.19 -1.60
CA LEU A 221 6.85 0.44 -0.52
C LEU A 221 6.18 1.80 -0.69
N GLN A 222 5.15 2.03 0.11
CA GLN A 222 4.45 3.30 0.19
C GLN A 222 4.53 3.84 1.61
N VAL A 223 4.89 5.10 1.76
CA VAL A 223 5.00 5.74 3.07
C VAL A 223 4.38 7.13 3.05
N ARG A 224 3.54 7.42 4.04
CA ARG A 224 2.98 8.76 4.22
C ARG A 224 4.10 9.76 4.48
N ARG A 225 4.02 10.95 3.89
CA ARG A 225 4.99 12.03 4.12
C ARG A 225 5.04 12.48 5.57
N THR A 226 3.96 12.33 6.30
CA THR A 226 3.92 12.62 7.74
C THR A 226 4.64 11.59 8.61
N ASN A 227 4.95 10.39 8.09
CA ASN A 227 5.65 9.34 8.82
C ASN A 227 7.18 9.46 8.67
N VAL A 228 7.74 10.54 9.21
CA VAL A 228 9.17 10.87 9.12
C VAL A 228 10.07 9.75 9.67
N LYS A 229 9.63 9.05 10.74
CA LYS A 229 10.39 7.95 11.32
C LYS A 229 10.53 6.77 10.37
N ALA A 230 9.45 6.39 9.70
CA ALA A 230 9.47 5.32 8.72
C ALA A 230 10.29 5.71 7.47
N GLN A 231 10.15 6.95 6.98
CA GLN A 231 10.96 7.45 5.86
C GLN A 231 12.46 7.37 6.17
N ALA A 232 12.89 7.81 7.37
CA ALA A 232 14.28 7.72 7.79
C ALA A 232 14.79 6.27 7.86
N LEU A 233 13.95 5.33 8.31
CA LEU A 233 14.28 3.91 8.31
C LEU A 233 14.46 3.39 6.89
N TYR A 234 13.51 3.64 5.99
CA TYR A 234 13.57 3.16 4.61
C TYR A 234 14.75 3.76 3.84
N THR A 235 15.06 5.05 4.04
CA THR A 235 16.24 5.67 3.44
C THR A 235 17.54 5.00 3.90
N ARG A 236 17.67 4.67 5.19
CA ARG A 236 18.84 3.90 5.70
C ARG A 236 18.93 2.51 5.10
N LEU A 237 17.80 1.88 4.77
CA LEU A 237 17.74 0.58 4.10
C LEU A 237 17.93 0.67 2.57
N GLY A 238 18.29 1.85 2.05
CA GLY A 238 18.61 2.04 0.63
C GLY A 238 17.40 2.35 -0.27
N PHE A 239 16.22 2.60 0.30
CA PHE A 239 15.07 3.05 -0.48
C PHE A 239 15.21 4.51 -0.87
N THR A 240 14.86 4.82 -2.11
CA THR A 240 14.82 6.18 -2.66
C THR A 240 13.44 6.49 -3.23
N PRO A 241 12.98 7.74 -3.21
CA PRO A 241 11.70 8.11 -3.80
C PRO A 241 11.67 7.85 -5.32
N ALA A 242 10.65 7.16 -5.79
CA ALA A 242 10.37 6.94 -7.22
C ALA A 242 9.35 7.97 -7.73
N TYR A 243 8.24 8.10 -7.02
CA TYR A 243 7.21 9.12 -7.29
C TYR A 243 6.38 9.36 -6.03
N ALA A 244 5.55 10.39 -6.10
CA ALA A 244 4.59 10.70 -5.06
C ALA A 244 3.18 10.71 -5.61
N TYR A 245 2.21 10.48 -4.73
CA TYR A 245 0.80 10.70 -5.01
C TYR A 245 0.09 11.30 -3.80
N HIS A 246 -1.07 11.88 -4.03
CA HIS A 246 -1.99 12.25 -2.95
C HIS A 246 -3.40 11.73 -3.27
N CYS A 247 -4.23 11.67 -2.24
CA CYS A 247 -5.65 11.45 -2.44
C CYS A 247 -6.39 12.78 -2.32
N ARG A 248 -7.50 12.91 -3.07
CA ARG A 248 -8.50 13.93 -2.80
C ARG A 248 -9.78 13.25 -2.36
N ARG A 249 -10.41 13.81 -1.35
CA ARG A 249 -11.72 13.37 -0.87
C ARG A 249 -12.75 14.49 -0.98
N MET A 250 -13.98 14.10 -1.16
CA MET A 250 -15.09 15.03 -1.15
C MET A 250 -15.23 15.64 0.24
N PRO A 251 -15.48 16.96 0.37
CA PRO A 251 -15.81 17.56 1.66
C PRO A 251 -17.01 16.83 2.28
N ALA A 252 -16.99 16.70 3.61
CA ALA A 252 -18.18 16.25 4.34
C ALA A 252 -19.34 17.18 3.99
N ALA A 253 -20.52 16.63 3.75
CA ALA A 253 -21.72 17.44 3.64
C ALA A 253 -21.90 18.15 5.00
N GLY A 254 -21.86 19.48 4.99
CA GLY A 254 -22.15 20.32 6.16
C GLY A 254 -23.58 20.14 6.66
#